data_f65c0ec740a78c7b7cc4362dcc2d6a8d
#
_entry.id   f65c0ec740a78c7b7cc4362dcc2d6a8d
#
_cell.length_a   1.000
_cell.length_b   1.000
_cell.length_c   1.000
_cell.angle_alpha   90.00
_cell.angle_beta   90.00
_cell.angle_gamma   90.00
#
_symmetry.space_group_name_H-M   'P 1'
#
loop_
_entity.id
_entity.type
_entity.pdbx_description
1 polymer ?
#
loop_
_entity_poly.entity_id
_entity_poly.type
_entity_poly.pdbx_seq_one_letter_code
_entity_poly.pdbx_strand_id
1 'polypeptide(L)'
;NARNFGGLNFDAKAAADGVRYAHARGRKVLLALNTYAQPGSFERWTGALDVAADLGVDAVILADPGLMRYAVERHPDLRLHLSVQGSATTYEAINFYVRHFGIHRAVLPRVLSLPQVEHVVGQAQAEIEVFGFGSLCVMVEGRCALSAYATGQSPNTAGMCSPPKPWSTP
;
A
#
# COMPACT_ATOMS: atom_id res chain seq x y z
N ASN A 1 -4.88 5.46 0.75
CA ASN A 1 -3.46 5.67 0.98
C ASN A 1 -3.13 5.49 2.46
N ALA A 2 -2.12 4.68 2.80
CA ALA A 2 -1.65 4.51 4.19
C ALA A 2 -1.09 5.82 4.79
N ARG A 3 -0.84 6.81 3.97
CA ARG A 3 -0.34 8.12 4.37
C ARG A 3 -1.31 9.19 3.93
N ASN A 4 -2.09 9.68 4.89
CA ASN A 4 -3.00 10.77 4.66
C ASN A 4 -2.32 12.10 5.06
N PHE A 5 -1.75 12.77 4.08
CA PHE A 5 -1.30 14.15 4.25
C PHE A 5 -2.47 15.06 3.90
N GLY A 6 -2.90 15.88 4.83
CA GLY A 6 -4.04 16.79 4.65
C GLY A 6 -3.95 17.56 3.32
N GLY A 7 -4.99 17.47 2.51
CA GLY A 7 -5.09 18.15 1.22
C GLY A 7 -4.33 17.52 0.04
N LEU A 8 -3.64 16.38 0.24
CA LEU A 8 -2.89 15.71 -0.82
C LEU A 8 -3.55 14.43 -1.34
N ASN A 9 -4.72 14.06 -0.83
CA ASN A 9 -5.48 12.93 -1.35
C ASN A 9 -6.38 13.35 -2.49
N PHE A 10 -6.56 12.44 -3.44
CA PHE A 10 -7.49 12.62 -4.55
C PHE A 10 -8.90 12.19 -4.11
N ASP A 11 -9.90 13.00 -4.42
CA ASP A 11 -11.28 12.55 -4.46
C ASP A 11 -11.54 11.67 -5.70
N ALA A 12 -12.71 11.07 -5.79
CA ALA A 12 -13.04 10.15 -6.88
C ALA A 12 -12.97 10.82 -8.26
N LYS A 13 -13.39 12.10 -8.35
CA LYS A 13 -13.36 12.87 -9.60
C LYS A 13 -11.92 13.19 -10.01
N ALA A 14 -11.12 13.70 -9.09
CA ALA A 14 -9.72 14.02 -9.35
C ALA A 14 -8.90 12.76 -9.68
N ALA A 15 -9.22 11.62 -9.04
CA ALA A 15 -8.61 10.34 -9.37
C ALA A 15 -8.95 9.91 -10.81
N ALA A 16 -10.22 9.99 -11.21
CA ALA A 16 -10.66 9.68 -12.57
C ALA A 16 -9.98 10.56 -13.61
N ASP A 17 -9.93 11.86 -13.36
CA ASP A 17 -9.27 12.83 -14.24
C ASP A 17 -7.77 12.53 -14.35
N GLY A 18 -7.13 12.20 -13.23
CA GLY A 18 -5.71 11.84 -13.16
C GLY A 18 -5.37 10.56 -13.92
N VAL A 19 -6.19 9.52 -13.81
CA VAL A 19 -6.02 8.26 -14.56
C VAL A 19 -6.11 8.54 -16.07
N ARG A 20 -7.17 9.22 -16.52
CA ARG A 20 -7.32 9.58 -17.93
C ARG A 20 -6.15 10.40 -18.45
N TYR A 21 -5.71 11.39 -17.69
CA TYR A 21 -4.59 12.25 -18.05
C TYR A 21 -3.28 11.45 -18.21
N ALA A 22 -3.01 10.52 -17.30
CA ALA A 22 -1.82 9.66 -17.34
C ALA A 22 -1.87 8.70 -18.53
N HIS A 23 -2.99 8.01 -18.71
CA HIS A 23 -3.17 7.05 -19.81
C HIS A 23 -3.09 7.70 -21.19
N ALA A 24 -3.65 8.91 -21.38
CA ALA A 24 -3.52 9.68 -22.61
C ALA A 24 -2.05 10.02 -22.97
N ARG A 25 -1.13 9.85 -21.99
CA ARG A 25 0.32 10.06 -22.16
C ARG A 25 1.13 8.78 -22.12
N GLY A 26 0.47 7.62 -22.21
CA GLY A 26 1.10 6.31 -22.15
C GLY A 26 1.75 6.01 -20.79
N ARG A 27 1.24 6.63 -19.71
CA ARG A 27 1.74 6.40 -18.34
C ARG A 27 0.79 5.51 -17.54
N LYS A 28 1.36 4.68 -16.69
CA LYS A 28 0.62 3.80 -15.79
C LYS A 28 0.28 4.49 -14.49
N VAL A 29 -0.85 4.11 -13.89
CA VAL A 29 -1.30 4.60 -12.60
C VAL A 29 -1.42 3.43 -11.63
N LEU A 30 -0.70 3.52 -10.52
CA LEU A 30 -0.79 2.58 -9.40
C LEU A 30 -1.57 3.26 -8.27
N LEU A 31 -2.66 2.65 -7.82
CA LEU A 31 -3.47 3.18 -6.73
C LEU A 31 -3.09 2.50 -5.41
N ALA A 32 -2.69 3.29 -4.42
CA ALA A 32 -2.36 2.77 -3.09
C ALA A 32 -3.62 2.75 -2.19
N LEU A 33 -4.13 1.56 -1.91
CA LEU A 33 -5.20 1.28 -0.96
C LEU A 33 -4.65 0.35 0.13
N ASN A 34 -3.62 0.82 0.82
CA ASN A 34 -2.76 0.02 1.68
C ASN A 34 -2.92 0.29 3.18
N THR A 35 -4.07 0.75 3.61
CA THR A 35 -4.54 0.71 5.00
C THR A 35 -5.26 -0.61 5.26
N TYR A 36 -5.36 -0.98 6.54
CA TYR A 36 -6.11 -2.18 6.95
C TYR A 36 -7.57 -1.83 7.22
N ALA A 37 -8.47 -2.70 6.80
CA ALA A 37 -9.89 -2.54 7.05
C ALA A 37 -10.22 -2.62 8.55
N GLN A 38 -11.17 -1.80 8.98
CA GLN A 38 -11.69 -1.88 10.35
C GLN A 38 -12.80 -2.92 10.47
N PRO A 39 -12.86 -3.65 11.59
CA PRO A 39 -14.01 -4.49 11.90
C PRO A 39 -15.32 -3.69 11.82
N GLY A 40 -16.33 -4.27 11.17
CA GLY A 40 -17.65 -3.65 11.03
C GLY A 40 -17.77 -2.55 9.96
N SER A 41 -16.70 -2.28 9.19
CA SER A 41 -16.74 -1.28 8.10
C SER A 41 -15.93 -1.71 6.87
N PHE A 42 -15.85 -3.01 6.61
CA PHE A 42 -15.09 -3.59 5.50
C PHE A 42 -15.56 -3.07 4.14
N GLU A 43 -16.87 -2.80 4.00
CA GLU A 43 -17.51 -2.30 2.77
C GLU A 43 -16.89 -0.98 2.28
N ARG A 44 -16.35 -0.18 3.18
CA ARG A 44 -15.65 1.06 2.79
C ARG A 44 -14.41 0.78 1.97
N TRP A 45 -13.69 -0.29 2.29
CA TRP A 45 -12.47 -0.67 1.56
C TRP A 45 -12.79 -1.42 0.29
N THR A 46 -13.77 -2.32 0.29
CA THR A 46 -14.22 -3.01 -0.92
C THR A 46 -14.79 -2.03 -1.93
N GLY A 47 -15.62 -1.07 -1.50
CA GLY A 47 -16.13 -0.02 -2.37
C GLY A 47 -15.03 0.87 -2.97
N ALA A 48 -13.97 1.17 -2.20
CA ALA A 48 -12.81 1.89 -2.75
C ALA A 48 -12.03 1.06 -3.77
N LEU A 49 -11.98 -0.26 -3.58
CA LEU A 49 -11.36 -1.19 -4.54
C LEU A 49 -12.18 -1.30 -5.82
N ASP A 50 -13.53 -1.39 -5.70
CA ASP A 50 -14.43 -1.41 -6.85
C ASP A 50 -14.26 -0.14 -7.70
N VAL A 51 -14.22 1.03 -7.06
CA VAL A 51 -13.93 2.31 -7.74
C VAL A 51 -12.58 2.28 -8.44
N ALA A 52 -11.53 1.71 -7.82
CA ALA A 52 -10.22 1.59 -8.44
C ALA A 52 -10.24 0.72 -9.71
N ALA A 53 -10.99 -0.40 -9.67
CA ALA A 53 -11.18 -1.27 -10.82
C ALA A 53 -11.95 -0.56 -11.94
N ASP A 54 -13.05 0.14 -11.62
CA ASP A 54 -13.87 0.91 -12.57
C ASP A 54 -13.09 2.06 -13.22
N LEU A 55 -12.15 2.67 -12.50
CA LEU A 55 -11.27 3.69 -13.03
C LEU A 55 -10.22 3.14 -14.00
N GLY A 56 -10.05 1.83 -14.06
CA GLY A 56 -9.07 1.17 -14.92
C GLY A 56 -7.63 1.44 -14.53
N VAL A 57 -7.32 1.52 -13.23
CA VAL A 57 -5.93 1.67 -12.77
C VAL A 57 -5.09 0.46 -13.18
N ASP A 58 -3.81 0.65 -13.45
CA ASP A 58 -2.93 -0.42 -13.93
C ASP A 58 -2.56 -1.44 -12.85
N ALA A 59 -2.60 -1.06 -11.58
CA ALA A 59 -2.50 -1.95 -10.44
C ALA A 59 -3.00 -1.28 -9.15
N VAL A 60 -3.34 -2.10 -8.17
CA VAL A 60 -3.66 -1.64 -6.80
C VAL A 60 -2.64 -2.19 -5.83
N ILE A 61 -2.13 -1.32 -4.95
CA ILE A 61 -1.17 -1.67 -3.91
C ILE A 61 -1.94 -1.90 -2.61
N LEU A 62 -1.96 -3.14 -2.14
CA LEU A 62 -2.74 -3.60 -0.98
C LEU A 62 -1.84 -4.10 0.15
N ALA A 63 -2.35 -4.06 1.38
CA ALA A 63 -1.71 -4.66 2.55
C ALA A 63 -2.61 -5.66 3.28
N ASP A 64 -3.92 -5.44 3.24
CA ASP A 64 -4.92 -6.25 3.93
C ASP A 64 -5.23 -7.55 3.16
N PRO A 65 -4.97 -8.75 3.73
CA PRO A 65 -5.25 -10.02 3.05
C PRO A 65 -6.74 -10.25 2.75
N GLY A 66 -7.64 -9.74 3.59
CA GLY A 66 -9.08 -9.83 3.34
C GLY A 66 -9.48 -9.05 2.09
N LEU A 67 -8.89 -7.86 1.91
CA LEU A 67 -9.12 -7.04 0.72
C LEU A 67 -8.46 -7.66 -0.53
N MET A 68 -7.29 -8.31 -0.38
CA MET A 68 -6.67 -9.06 -1.47
C MET A 68 -7.56 -10.22 -1.92
N ARG A 69 -8.16 -10.93 -0.97
CA ARG A 69 -9.11 -12.02 -1.27
C ARG A 69 -10.31 -11.50 -2.03
N TYR A 70 -10.91 -10.41 -1.58
CA TYR A 70 -12.01 -9.76 -2.27
C TYR A 70 -11.62 -9.35 -3.71
N ALA A 71 -10.42 -8.77 -3.89
CA ALA A 71 -9.93 -8.37 -5.21
C ALA A 71 -9.85 -9.57 -6.16
N VAL A 72 -9.28 -10.68 -5.72
CA VAL A 72 -9.15 -11.91 -6.54
C VAL A 72 -10.52 -12.47 -6.96
N GLU A 73 -11.51 -12.41 -6.05
CA GLU A 73 -12.84 -12.97 -6.30
C GLU A 73 -13.72 -12.06 -7.17
N ARG A 74 -13.58 -10.75 -7.04
CA ARG A 74 -14.46 -9.78 -7.71
C ARG A 74 -13.85 -9.11 -8.93
N HIS A 75 -12.53 -8.97 -8.95
CA HIS A 75 -11.77 -8.27 -9.98
C HIS A 75 -10.53 -9.10 -10.39
N PRO A 76 -10.71 -10.31 -10.96
CA PRO A 76 -9.61 -11.25 -11.24
C PRO A 76 -8.55 -10.68 -12.21
N ASP A 77 -8.92 -9.71 -13.04
CA ASP A 77 -8.01 -9.08 -13.99
C ASP A 77 -7.22 -7.90 -13.37
N LEU A 78 -7.56 -7.49 -12.15
CA LEU A 78 -6.89 -6.39 -11.48
C LEU A 78 -5.52 -6.81 -10.96
N ARG A 79 -4.48 -6.15 -11.45
CA ARG A 79 -3.11 -6.42 -11.02
C ARG A 79 -2.89 -5.98 -9.58
N LEU A 80 -2.46 -6.93 -8.73
CA LEU A 80 -2.23 -6.67 -7.31
C LEU A 80 -0.74 -6.58 -6.99
N HIS A 81 -0.38 -5.55 -6.22
CA HIS A 81 0.94 -5.37 -5.63
C HIS A 81 0.85 -5.44 -4.11
N LEU A 82 1.78 -6.16 -3.49
CA LEU A 82 1.91 -6.21 -2.04
C LEU A 82 2.60 -4.94 -1.54
N SER A 83 1.88 -4.18 -0.72
CA SER A 83 2.43 -2.99 -0.08
C SER A 83 3.53 -3.35 0.94
N VAL A 84 4.47 -2.44 1.12
CA VAL A 84 5.42 -2.46 2.23
C VAL A 84 4.72 -2.57 3.60
N GLN A 85 3.49 -2.08 3.72
CA GLN A 85 2.65 -2.21 4.92
C GLN A 85 2.32 -3.67 5.28
N GLY A 86 2.40 -4.60 4.33
CA GLY A 86 2.28 -6.04 4.58
C GLY A 86 3.48 -6.64 5.29
N SER A 87 4.58 -5.88 5.43
CA SER A 87 5.80 -6.25 6.17
C SER A 87 6.38 -7.62 5.79
N ALA A 88 6.29 -8.01 4.51
CA ALA A 88 6.89 -9.26 4.02
C ALA A 88 8.41 -9.09 3.85
N THR A 89 9.18 -9.71 4.75
CA THR A 89 10.64 -9.60 4.80
C THR A 89 11.36 -10.80 4.20
N THR A 90 10.63 -11.87 3.88
CA THR A 90 11.18 -13.12 3.37
C THR A 90 10.51 -13.53 2.07
N TYR A 91 11.21 -14.29 1.24
CA TYR A 91 10.62 -14.81 0.00
C TYR A 91 9.49 -15.82 0.27
N GLU A 92 9.52 -16.54 1.41
CA GLU A 92 8.44 -17.45 1.80
C GLU A 92 7.14 -16.68 2.03
N ALA A 93 7.21 -15.53 2.73
CA ALA A 93 6.06 -14.67 2.94
C ALA A 93 5.55 -14.10 1.59
N ILE A 94 6.46 -13.63 0.72
CA ILE A 94 6.09 -13.11 -0.60
C ILE A 94 5.44 -14.20 -1.44
N ASN A 95 6.05 -15.39 -1.50
CA ASN A 95 5.52 -16.52 -2.27
C ASN A 95 4.19 -17.05 -1.70
N PHE A 96 3.94 -16.90 -0.41
CA PHE A 96 2.61 -17.11 0.17
C PHE A 96 1.58 -16.17 -0.44
N TYR A 97 1.86 -14.87 -0.49
CA TYR A 97 0.97 -13.88 -1.11
C TYR A 97 0.78 -14.13 -2.62
N VAL A 98 1.83 -14.53 -3.33
CA VAL A 98 1.73 -14.91 -4.75
C VAL A 98 0.77 -16.09 -4.94
N ARG A 99 0.95 -17.16 -4.19
CA ARG A 99 0.11 -18.38 -4.32
C ARG A 99 -1.35 -18.17 -3.94
N HIS A 100 -1.60 -17.33 -2.92
CA HIS A 100 -2.97 -17.15 -2.40
C HIS A 100 -3.74 -15.99 -3.05
N PHE A 101 -3.03 -14.98 -3.56
CA PHE A 101 -3.66 -13.75 -4.06
C PHE A 101 -3.14 -13.31 -5.42
N GLY A 102 -2.27 -14.07 -6.06
CA GLY A 102 -1.74 -13.71 -7.38
C GLY A 102 -0.96 -12.39 -7.39
N ILE A 103 -0.24 -12.08 -6.31
CA ILE A 103 0.55 -10.83 -6.24
C ILE A 103 1.64 -10.84 -7.29
N HIS A 104 1.69 -9.77 -8.10
CA HIS A 104 2.66 -9.60 -9.18
C HIS A 104 3.94 -8.92 -8.73
N ARG A 105 3.85 -8.04 -7.73
CA ARG A 105 4.98 -7.27 -7.20
C ARG A 105 4.87 -7.13 -5.68
N ALA A 106 6.01 -7.19 -5.00
CA ALA A 106 6.11 -6.94 -3.56
C ALA A 106 7.10 -5.81 -3.27
N VAL A 107 6.67 -4.84 -2.45
CA VAL A 107 7.52 -3.76 -1.95
C VAL A 107 8.16 -4.19 -0.65
N LEU A 108 9.49 -4.29 -0.62
CA LEU A 108 10.22 -4.75 0.56
C LEU A 108 10.30 -3.69 1.65
N PRO A 109 10.24 -4.12 2.92
CA PRO A 109 10.52 -3.25 4.06
C PRO A 109 11.97 -2.74 4.05
N ARG A 110 12.17 -1.55 4.57
CA ARG A 110 13.47 -0.85 4.61
C ARG A 110 14.46 -1.40 5.64
N VAL A 111 14.06 -2.42 6.38
CA VAL A 111 14.87 -3.04 7.44
C VAL A 111 15.87 -4.07 6.93
N LEU A 112 15.80 -4.44 5.64
CA LEU A 112 16.64 -5.45 5.02
C LEU A 112 17.98 -4.85 4.56
N SER A 113 19.07 -5.56 4.80
CA SER A 113 20.38 -5.28 4.22
C SER A 113 20.43 -5.69 2.74
N LEU A 114 21.38 -5.16 1.98
CA LEU A 114 21.52 -5.51 0.56
C LEU A 114 21.68 -7.02 0.32
N PRO A 115 22.52 -7.78 1.07
CA PRO A 115 22.58 -9.22 0.89
C PRO A 115 21.26 -9.95 1.17
N GLN A 116 20.45 -9.46 2.12
CA GLN A 116 19.11 -10.01 2.36
C GLN A 116 18.16 -9.70 1.21
N VAL A 117 18.22 -8.50 0.64
CA VAL A 117 17.43 -8.15 -0.56
C VAL A 117 17.82 -9.04 -1.74
N GLU A 118 19.13 -9.23 -2.00
CA GLU A 118 19.61 -10.12 -3.06
C GLU A 118 19.09 -11.55 -2.87
N HIS A 119 19.12 -12.07 -1.64
CA HIS A 119 18.59 -13.39 -1.33
C HIS A 119 17.08 -13.49 -1.62
N VAL A 120 16.30 -12.48 -1.20
CA VAL A 120 14.85 -12.43 -1.48
C VAL A 120 14.59 -12.36 -2.99
N VAL A 121 15.30 -11.51 -3.72
CA VAL A 121 15.14 -11.36 -5.18
C VAL A 121 15.42 -12.70 -5.91
N GLY A 122 16.42 -13.45 -5.46
CA GLY A 122 16.78 -14.74 -6.06
C GLY A 122 15.76 -15.87 -5.87
N GLN A 123 14.81 -15.72 -4.91
CA GLN A 123 13.87 -16.78 -4.51
C GLN A 123 12.40 -16.39 -4.64
N ALA A 124 12.10 -15.10 -4.74
CA ALA A 124 10.73 -14.61 -4.83
C ALA A 124 10.11 -14.91 -6.21
N GLN A 125 8.83 -15.29 -6.19
CA GLN A 125 8.02 -15.55 -7.39
C GLN A 125 7.27 -14.28 -7.88
N ALA A 126 7.59 -13.12 -7.34
CA ALA A 126 7.06 -11.82 -7.72
C ALA A 126 8.17 -10.86 -8.08
N GLU A 127 7.85 -9.80 -8.82
CA GLU A 127 8.75 -8.65 -8.97
C GLU A 127 9.03 -8.02 -7.60
N ILE A 128 10.26 -7.64 -7.36
CA ILE A 128 10.67 -6.99 -6.11
C ILE A 128 10.90 -5.51 -6.34
N GLU A 129 10.29 -4.70 -5.48
CA GLU A 129 10.48 -3.24 -5.45
C GLU A 129 11.13 -2.84 -4.11
N VAL A 130 12.12 -1.98 -4.17
CA VAL A 130 12.84 -1.46 -2.99
C VAL A 130 12.85 0.06 -2.99
N PHE A 131 12.93 0.66 -1.80
CA PHE A 131 13.15 2.10 -1.65
C PHE A 131 14.61 2.43 -1.93
N GLY A 132 14.90 3.15 -3.02
CA GLY A 132 16.25 3.56 -3.40
C GLY A 132 16.64 4.92 -2.82
N PHE A 133 15.86 5.96 -3.10
CA PHE A 133 16.12 7.33 -2.69
C PHE A 133 14.83 8.04 -2.23
N GLY A 134 14.95 8.91 -1.23
CA GLY A 134 13.84 9.73 -0.72
C GLY A 134 13.82 9.82 0.79
N SER A 135 12.72 10.35 1.34
CA SER A 135 12.51 10.44 2.79
C SER A 135 12.34 9.05 3.39
N LEU A 136 13.22 8.71 4.33
CA LEU A 136 13.20 7.44 5.03
C LEU A 136 12.42 7.56 6.34
N CYS A 137 11.43 6.68 6.52
CA CYS A 137 10.79 6.48 7.82
C CYS A 137 11.51 5.35 8.58
N VAL A 138 11.90 5.61 9.82
CA VAL A 138 12.60 4.63 10.68
C VAL A 138 11.65 3.72 11.46
N MET A 139 10.35 3.99 11.40
CA MET A 139 9.34 3.19 12.11
C MET A 139 9.02 1.91 11.35
N VAL A 140 8.61 0.89 12.07
CA VAL A 140 8.07 -0.35 11.48
C VAL A 140 6.86 -0.02 10.60
N GLU A 141 6.82 -0.63 9.44
CA GLU A 141 5.80 -0.34 8.44
C GLU A 141 4.38 -0.48 8.99
N GLY A 142 3.60 0.58 8.85
CA GLY A 142 2.21 0.63 9.31
C GLY A 142 2.01 0.63 10.83
N ARG A 143 3.06 0.59 11.65
CA ARG A 143 2.96 0.49 13.13
C ARG A 143 3.65 1.65 13.82
N CYS A 144 3.35 2.87 13.40
CA CYS A 144 3.95 4.06 13.96
C CYS A 144 3.29 4.44 15.30
N ALA A 145 3.88 4.01 16.41
CA ALA A 145 3.43 4.37 17.74
C ALA A 145 3.43 5.89 17.98
N LEU A 146 4.43 6.60 17.42
CA LEU A 146 4.51 8.06 17.52
C LEU A 146 3.32 8.74 16.85
N SER A 147 2.93 8.32 15.64
CA SER A 147 1.75 8.88 14.96
C SER A 147 0.47 8.56 15.74
N ALA A 148 0.33 7.32 16.24
CA ALA A 148 -0.82 6.93 17.06
C ALA A 148 -0.92 7.79 18.33
N TYR A 149 0.17 8.01 19.02
CA TYR A 149 0.25 8.86 20.21
C TYR A 149 -0.10 10.32 19.90
N ALA A 150 0.52 10.88 18.84
CA ALA A 150 0.35 12.30 18.51
C ALA A 150 -1.02 12.64 17.92
N THR A 151 -1.69 11.68 17.29
CA THR A 151 -2.98 11.93 16.59
C THR A 151 -4.18 11.27 17.27
N GLY A 152 -3.96 10.36 18.23
CA GLY A 152 -5.02 9.53 18.82
C GLY A 152 -5.65 8.52 17.84
N GLN A 153 -5.04 8.32 16.64
CA GLN A 153 -5.58 7.46 15.59
C GLN A 153 -4.56 6.44 15.10
N SER A 154 -5.05 5.26 14.72
CA SER A 154 -4.18 4.24 14.15
C SER A 154 -3.66 4.63 12.76
N PRO A 155 -2.34 4.67 12.54
CA PRO A 155 -1.78 4.90 11.21
C PRO A 155 -2.12 3.78 10.23
N ASN A 156 -2.32 2.56 10.71
CA ASN A 156 -2.68 1.41 9.87
C ASN A 156 -4.06 1.54 9.26
N THR A 157 -4.99 2.16 9.96
CA THR A 157 -6.40 2.22 9.56
C THR A 157 -6.77 3.58 9.02
N ALA A 158 -6.41 4.63 9.74
CA ALA A 158 -6.73 6.00 9.37
C ALA A 158 -5.72 6.63 8.40
N GLY A 159 -4.58 5.97 8.17
CA GLY A 159 -3.52 6.50 7.31
C GLY A 159 -2.83 7.75 7.89
N MET A 160 -2.99 7.99 9.18
CA MET A 160 -2.45 9.19 9.82
C MET A 160 -0.94 9.06 9.99
N CYS A 161 -0.20 9.95 9.35
CA CYS A 161 1.22 10.15 9.58
C CYS A 161 1.40 11.52 10.21
N SER A 162 1.87 11.57 11.45
CA SER A 162 2.14 12.84 12.11
C SER A 162 3.37 13.49 11.48
N PRO A 163 3.25 14.65 10.83
CA PRO A 163 4.44 15.45 10.56
C PRO A 163 5.05 15.86 11.91
N PRO A 164 6.37 16.03 11.98
CA PRO A 164 7.01 16.55 13.18
C PRO A 164 6.45 17.95 13.45
N LYS A 165 5.48 18.05 14.35
CA LYS A 165 5.17 19.33 14.96
C LYS A 165 6.30 19.66 15.94
N PRO A 166 6.85 20.89 15.93
CA PRO A 166 7.74 21.28 17.01
C PRO A 166 7.02 21.02 18.33
N TRP A 167 7.66 20.31 19.22
CA TRP A 167 7.15 20.07 20.57
C TRP A 167 6.96 21.46 21.19
N SER A 168 5.73 21.92 21.28
CA SER A 168 5.42 22.99 22.23
C SER A 168 5.51 22.35 23.59
N THR A 169 6.63 22.54 24.27
CA THR A 169 6.69 22.33 25.73
C THR A 169 5.54 23.11 26.37
N PRO A 170 4.78 22.50 27.28
CA PRO A 170 3.74 23.18 28.04
C PRO A 170 4.31 24.33 28.83
#